data_8180330dab0f247425cf0b47743cfe1b
#
_entry.id   8180330dab0f247425cf0b47743cfe1b
#
_cell.length_a   1.000
_cell.length_b   1.000
_cell.length_c   1.000
_cell.angle_alpha   90.00
_cell.angle_beta   90.00
_cell.angle_gamma   90.00
#
_symmetry.space_group_name_H-M   'P 1'
#
loop_
_entity.id
_entity.type
_entity.pdbx_description
1 polymer ?
#
loop_
_entity_poly.entity_id
_entity_poly.type
_entity_poly.pdbx_seq_one_letter_code
_entity_poly.pdbx_strand_id
1 'polypeptide(L)'
;MSPQEAGSSRSRRILSIWLPALAIDRWRVMADEHSRVLDRGPLVLIADTAHGPRIEAVNRAGAAASAHKGMMLADARTLCPEIATAPSDPAGDLGFLETLAIWAQRWGPWSALDPPDGLLVDVTAVAHLFGGENRLLADVQQAFAQRKLAVRTAIAPTAGAAWALAHHGRDGAIVEGAEAIERALSDLPVA
;
A
#
# COMPACT_ATOMS: atom_id res chain seq x y z
N MET A 1 21.78 -47.75 9.11
CA MET A 1 22.13 -46.65 8.18
C MET A 1 20.82 -45.98 7.80
N SER A 2 20.44 -45.00 8.56
CA SER A 2 19.18 -44.29 8.35
C SER A 2 19.39 -43.15 7.35
N PRO A 3 18.52 -42.97 6.34
CA PRO A 3 18.53 -41.78 5.48
C PRO A 3 18.05 -40.58 6.29
N GLN A 4 18.88 -39.59 6.43
CA GLN A 4 18.50 -38.25 6.88
C GLN A 4 17.45 -37.71 5.91
N GLU A 5 16.23 -37.59 6.39
CA GLU A 5 15.22 -36.72 5.77
C GLU A 5 15.77 -35.28 5.83
N ALA A 6 16.33 -34.84 4.72
CA ALA A 6 16.57 -33.43 4.48
C ALA A 6 15.21 -32.76 4.37
N GLY A 7 14.69 -32.27 5.49
CA GLY A 7 13.55 -31.40 5.51
C GLY A 7 13.83 -30.19 4.62
N SER A 8 13.21 -30.17 3.45
CA SER A 8 13.21 -29.01 2.57
C SER A 8 12.64 -27.82 3.38
N SER A 9 13.53 -27.02 3.94
CA SER A 9 13.17 -25.75 4.55
C SER A 9 12.50 -24.92 3.46
N ARG A 10 11.17 -24.87 3.48
CA ARG A 10 10.41 -24.00 2.58
C ARG A 10 10.96 -22.59 2.76
N SER A 11 11.49 -22.02 1.71
CA SER A 11 11.94 -20.64 1.72
C SER A 11 10.78 -19.74 2.19
N ARG A 12 11.08 -18.83 3.12
CA ARG A 12 10.09 -17.89 3.63
C ARG A 12 9.50 -17.09 2.48
N ARG A 13 8.18 -16.78 2.54
CA ARG A 13 7.45 -16.04 1.53
C ARG A 13 6.64 -14.93 2.21
N ILE A 14 7.02 -13.70 1.96
CA ILE A 14 6.36 -12.52 2.52
C ILE A 14 5.64 -11.78 1.41
N LEU A 15 4.35 -11.57 1.60
CA LEU A 15 3.52 -10.69 0.80
C LEU A 15 3.58 -9.28 1.41
N SER A 16 3.98 -8.30 0.61
CA SER A 16 3.81 -6.87 0.92
C SER A 16 2.58 -6.35 0.18
N ILE A 17 1.74 -5.61 0.89
CA ILE A 17 0.56 -4.91 0.39
C ILE A 17 0.75 -3.43 0.71
N TRP A 18 1.02 -2.62 -0.30
CA TRP A 18 1.15 -1.18 -0.16
C TRP A 18 -0.12 -0.49 -0.65
N LEU A 19 -0.64 0.46 0.13
CA LEU A 19 -1.85 1.24 -0.14
C LEU A 19 -1.47 2.71 -0.43
N PRO A 20 -0.98 3.05 -1.62
CA PRO A 20 -0.40 4.37 -1.93
C PRO A 20 -1.37 5.54 -1.74
N ALA A 21 -2.66 5.26 -1.69
CA ALA A 21 -3.72 6.25 -1.52
C ALA A 21 -4.55 6.03 -0.26
N LEU A 22 -4.01 5.33 0.77
CA LEU A 22 -4.76 4.91 1.96
C LEU A 22 -5.60 6.04 2.57
N ALA A 23 -5.00 7.19 2.84
CA ALA A 23 -5.69 8.32 3.46
C ALA A 23 -6.86 8.84 2.60
N ILE A 24 -6.65 8.99 1.28
CA ILE A 24 -7.69 9.41 0.34
C ILE A 24 -8.78 8.35 0.22
N ASP A 25 -8.42 7.07 0.08
CA ASP A 25 -9.38 5.98 -0.09
C ASP A 25 -10.22 5.79 1.19
N ARG A 26 -9.59 5.86 2.38
CA ARG A 26 -10.31 5.86 3.65
C ARG A 26 -11.25 7.07 3.76
N TRP A 27 -10.75 8.28 3.43
CA TRP A 27 -11.58 9.48 3.43
C TRP A 27 -12.82 9.29 2.53
N ARG A 28 -12.67 8.73 1.33
CA ARG A 28 -13.79 8.41 0.42
C ARG A 28 -14.82 7.47 1.02
N VAL A 29 -14.36 6.46 1.77
CA VAL A 29 -15.24 5.48 2.42
C VAL A 29 -16.03 6.13 3.55
N MET A 30 -15.39 7.03 4.32
CA MET A 30 -15.96 7.66 5.50
C MET A 30 -16.76 8.93 5.17
N ALA A 31 -16.48 9.57 4.02
CA ALA A 31 -17.12 10.81 3.61
C ALA A 31 -18.62 10.62 3.39
N ASP A 32 -19.39 11.59 3.86
CA ASP A 32 -20.80 11.70 3.54
C ASP A 32 -21.03 12.11 2.06
N GLU A 33 -22.27 12.09 1.62
CA GLU A 33 -22.62 12.40 0.23
C GLU A 33 -22.21 13.83 -0.16
N HIS A 34 -22.29 14.77 0.76
CA HIS A 34 -21.93 16.17 0.54
C HIS A 34 -20.41 16.33 0.36
N SER A 35 -19.63 15.71 1.21
CA SER A 35 -18.17 15.72 1.14
C SER A 35 -17.62 15.01 -0.10
N ARG A 36 -18.27 13.96 -0.58
CA ARG A 36 -17.86 13.23 -1.80
C ARG A 36 -17.86 14.08 -3.05
N VAL A 37 -18.60 15.18 -3.08
CA VAL A 37 -18.57 16.14 -4.21
C VAL A 37 -17.17 16.73 -4.38
N LEU A 38 -16.42 16.91 -3.29
CA LEU A 38 -15.05 17.45 -3.32
C LEU A 38 -14.08 16.57 -4.13
N ASP A 39 -14.31 15.26 -4.17
CA ASP A 39 -13.45 14.31 -4.90
C ASP A 39 -13.74 14.22 -6.41
N ARG A 40 -14.70 14.99 -6.92
CA ARG A 40 -14.95 15.09 -8.36
C ARG A 40 -13.88 15.89 -9.11
N GLY A 41 -13.10 16.68 -8.36
CA GLY A 41 -11.99 17.49 -8.85
C GLY A 41 -10.70 17.26 -8.06
N PRO A 42 -9.73 18.19 -8.18
CA PRO A 42 -8.52 18.18 -7.37
C PRO A 42 -8.85 18.29 -5.88
N LEU A 43 -8.41 17.31 -5.09
CA LEU A 43 -8.64 17.24 -3.64
C LEU A 43 -7.33 16.92 -2.94
N VAL A 44 -7.08 17.61 -1.82
CA VAL A 44 -5.98 17.35 -0.91
C VAL A 44 -6.49 17.21 0.53
N LEU A 45 -5.87 16.30 1.29
CA LEU A 45 -6.03 16.24 2.73
C LEU A 45 -4.92 17.05 3.38
N ILE A 46 -5.27 17.91 4.32
CA ILE A 46 -4.34 18.87 4.93
C ILE A 46 -4.24 18.68 6.44
N ALA A 47 -3.05 18.92 6.98
CA ALA A 47 -2.81 19.11 8.40
C ALA A 47 -2.38 20.54 8.68
N ASP A 48 -2.88 21.10 9.78
CA ASP A 48 -2.42 22.41 10.25
C ASP A 48 -1.04 22.27 10.88
N THR A 49 -0.12 23.16 10.48
CA THR A 49 1.22 23.24 11.05
C THR A 49 1.52 24.66 11.53
N ALA A 50 2.60 24.81 12.31
CA ALA A 50 3.04 26.14 12.78
C ALA A 50 3.30 27.14 11.64
N HIS A 51 3.54 26.65 10.43
CA HIS A 51 3.84 27.47 9.24
C HIS A 51 2.65 27.54 8.26
N GLY A 52 1.47 27.08 8.67
CA GLY A 52 0.25 27.01 7.86
C GLY A 52 -0.10 25.59 7.38
N PRO A 53 -1.24 25.44 6.69
CA PRO A 53 -1.72 24.13 6.24
C PRO A 53 -0.77 23.48 5.25
N ARG A 54 -0.44 22.20 5.50
CA ARG A 54 0.42 21.37 4.65
C ARG A 54 -0.33 20.16 4.13
N ILE A 55 -0.07 19.78 2.90
CA ILE A 55 -0.69 18.63 2.24
C ILE A 55 -0.09 17.32 2.79
N GLU A 56 -0.96 16.44 3.28
CA GLU A 56 -0.61 15.10 3.75
C GLU A 56 -0.98 14.00 2.74
N ALA A 57 -2.05 14.20 1.98
CA ALA A 57 -2.45 13.29 0.92
C ALA A 57 -3.10 14.05 -0.24
N VAL A 58 -3.03 13.47 -1.43
CA VAL A 58 -3.54 14.06 -2.65
C VAL A 58 -4.27 13.01 -3.48
N ASN A 59 -5.43 13.35 -4.06
CA ASN A 59 -6.10 12.48 -5.00
C ASN A 59 -5.45 12.57 -6.39
N ARG A 60 -5.84 11.67 -7.31
CA ARG A 60 -5.28 11.62 -8.66
C ARG A 60 -5.43 12.95 -9.43
N ALA A 61 -6.55 13.63 -9.28
CA ALA A 61 -6.79 14.92 -9.95
C ALA A 61 -5.89 16.03 -9.37
N GLY A 62 -5.70 16.06 -8.04
CA GLY A 62 -4.78 16.99 -7.39
C GLY A 62 -3.32 16.74 -7.79
N ALA A 63 -2.89 15.47 -7.86
CA ALA A 63 -1.56 15.12 -8.34
C ALA A 63 -1.34 15.53 -9.81
N ALA A 64 -2.36 15.36 -10.66
CA ALA A 64 -2.31 15.83 -12.05
C ALA A 64 -2.24 17.36 -12.16
N ALA A 65 -2.74 18.09 -11.15
CA ALA A 65 -2.59 19.53 -10.99
C ALA A 65 -1.28 19.94 -10.28
N SER A 66 -0.30 19.01 -10.19
CA SER A 66 1.02 19.20 -9.58
C SER A 66 1.04 19.40 -8.06
N ALA A 67 -0.08 19.14 -7.37
CA ALA A 67 -0.07 19.09 -5.91
C ALA A 67 0.57 17.78 -5.43
N HIS A 68 1.34 17.84 -4.35
CA HIS A 68 2.02 16.67 -3.78
C HIS A 68 2.09 16.74 -2.26
N LYS A 69 2.28 15.58 -1.62
CA LYS A 69 2.49 15.49 -0.16
C LYS A 69 3.67 16.37 0.26
N GLY A 70 3.51 17.06 1.39
CA GLY A 70 4.51 17.97 1.94
C GLY A 70 4.48 19.39 1.37
N MET A 71 3.76 19.66 0.26
CA MET A 71 3.59 21.00 -0.28
C MET A 71 2.73 21.87 0.66
N MET A 72 2.99 23.18 0.71
CA MET A 72 2.11 24.12 1.41
C MET A 72 0.82 24.31 0.61
N LEU A 73 -0.31 24.42 1.29
CA LEU A 73 -1.59 24.63 0.63
C LEU A 73 -1.61 25.94 -0.20
N ALA A 74 -0.90 26.98 0.27
CA ALA A 74 -0.80 28.24 -0.46
C ALA A 74 -0.12 28.04 -1.84
N ASP A 75 0.93 27.24 -1.90
CA ASP A 75 1.63 26.95 -3.16
C ASP A 75 0.74 26.12 -4.09
N ALA A 76 0.06 25.10 -3.56
CA ALA A 76 -0.87 24.28 -4.32
C ALA A 76 -2.00 25.12 -4.94
N ARG A 77 -2.54 26.10 -4.19
CA ARG A 77 -3.57 27.05 -4.69
C ARG A 77 -3.07 27.99 -5.77
N THR A 78 -1.80 28.27 -5.80
CA THR A 78 -1.19 29.04 -6.89
C THR A 78 -1.20 28.24 -8.20
N LEU A 79 -1.03 26.90 -8.12
CA LEU A 79 -1.06 26.01 -9.27
C LEU A 79 -2.50 25.63 -9.67
N CYS A 80 -3.37 25.44 -8.68
CA CYS A 80 -4.76 25.05 -8.86
C CYS A 80 -5.65 25.79 -7.86
N PRO A 81 -6.18 26.98 -8.23
CA PRO A 81 -6.99 27.79 -7.33
C PRO A 81 -8.25 27.09 -6.79
N GLU A 82 -8.84 26.20 -7.59
CA GLU A 82 -10.03 25.43 -7.25
C GLU A 82 -9.76 24.16 -6.44
N ILE A 83 -8.52 23.93 -5.97
CA ILE A 83 -8.18 22.73 -5.21
C ILE A 83 -9.02 22.63 -3.93
N ALA A 84 -9.81 21.57 -3.85
CA ALA A 84 -10.62 21.28 -2.67
C ALA A 84 -9.75 20.76 -1.53
N THR A 85 -10.17 21.04 -0.30
CA THR A 85 -9.45 20.62 0.90
C THR A 85 -10.37 19.88 1.87
N ALA A 86 -9.82 18.87 2.54
CA ALA A 86 -10.44 18.23 3.69
C ALA A 86 -9.36 17.99 4.77
N PRO A 87 -9.73 17.85 6.05
CA PRO A 87 -8.78 17.58 7.10
C PRO A 87 -8.16 16.19 6.92
N SER A 88 -6.85 16.06 7.19
CA SER A 88 -6.20 14.76 7.35
C SER A 88 -6.50 14.17 8.72
N ASP A 89 -6.48 12.84 8.82
CA ASP A 89 -6.71 12.12 10.06
C ASP A 89 -5.72 10.92 10.17
N PRO A 90 -4.44 11.18 10.44
CA PRO A 90 -3.43 10.13 10.52
C PRO A 90 -3.73 9.06 11.58
N ALA A 91 -4.37 9.43 12.68
CA ALA A 91 -4.75 8.46 13.72
C ALA A 91 -5.86 7.51 13.22
N GLY A 92 -6.84 8.04 12.53
CA GLY A 92 -7.87 7.23 11.88
C GLY A 92 -7.31 6.37 10.73
N ASP A 93 -6.32 6.87 9.98
CA ASP A 93 -5.64 6.09 8.93
C ASP A 93 -4.91 4.90 9.53
N LEU A 94 -4.21 5.08 10.66
CA LEU A 94 -3.56 3.99 11.37
C LEU A 94 -4.57 2.97 11.90
N GLY A 95 -5.66 3.41 12.55
CA GLY A 95 -6.72 2.50 13.04
C GLY A 95 -7.41 1.73 11.91
N PHE A 96 -7.55 2.35 10.74
CA PHE A 96 -8.06 1.67 9.55
C PHE A 96 -7.06 0.62 9.04
N LEU A 97 -5.77 0.94 9.00
CA LEU A 97 -4.71 0.02 8.63
C LEU A 97 -4.65 -1.19 9.58
N GLU A 98 -4.82 -0.98 10.91
CA GLU A 98 -4.93 -2.05 11.90
C GLU A 98 -6.10 -3.00 11.60
N THR A 99 -7.26 -2.43 11.24
CA THR A 99 -8.42 -3.23 10.83
C THR A 99 -8.13 -4.05 9.58
N LEU A 100 -7.44 -3.46 8.59
CA LEU A 100 -7.02 -4.16 7.39
C LEU A 100 -5.98 -5.25 7.69
N ALA A 101 -5.08 -5.06 8.67
CA ALA A 101 -4.11 -6.08 9.06
C ALA A 101 -4.81 -7.33 9.65
N ILE A 102 -5.81 -7.13 10.51
CA ILE A 102 -6.63 -8.22 11.04
C ILE A 102 -7.37 -8.94 9.90
N TRP A 103 -7.95 -8.18 8.99
CA TRP A 103 -8.66 -8.73 7.85
C TRP A 103 -7.73 -9.47 6.87
N ALA A 104 -6.48 -9.04 6.73
CA ALA A 104 -5.47 -9.65 5.87
C ALA A 104 -5.01 -11.04 6.37
N GLN A 105 -5.30 -11.42 7.63
CA GLN A 105 -5.02 -12.75 8.16
C GLN A 105 -5.73 -13.88 7.39
N ARG A 106 -6.69 -13.54 6.54
CA ARG A 106 -7.31 -14.50 5.61
C ARG A 106 -6.33 -15.04 4.55
N TRP A 107 -5.24 -14.32 4.27
CA TRP A 107 -4.18 -14.72 3.34
C TRP A 107 -2.93 -15.28 4.00
N GLY A 108 -2.87 -15.25 5.33
CA GLY A 108 -1.77 -15.81 6.09
C GLY A 108 -1.96 -15.57 7.58
N PRO A 109 -1.53 -16.49 8.44
CA PRO A 109 -1.82 -16.44 9.88
C PRO A 109 -1.09 -15.29 10.59
N TRP A 110 -0.03 -14.75 9.97
CA TRP A 110 0.77 -13.66 10.51
C TRP A 110 0.70 -12.46 9.59
N SER A 111 0.16 -11.38 10.12
CA SER A 111 0.16 -10.07 9.48
C SER A 111 0.81 -9.04 10.41
N ALA A 112 1.54 -8.11 9.83
CA ALA A 112 2.17 -7.00 10.53
C ALA A 112 1.85 -5.68 9.81
N LEU A 113 1.74 -4.62 10.59
CA LEU A 113 1.66 -3.26 10.05
C LEU A 113 3.02 -2.84 9.49
N ASP A 114 2.97 -2.10 8.41
CA ASP A 114 4.09 -1.37 7.81
C ASP A 114 3.63 0.09 7.62
N PRO A 115 3.56 0.87 8.71
CA PRO A 115 3.04 2.23 8.67
C PRO A 115 3.87 3.15 7.75
N PRO A 116 3.22 4.14 7.13
CA PRO A 116 1.84 4.60 7.39
C PRO A 116 0.77 3.90 6.55
N ASP A 117 1.11 3.12 5.52
CA ASP A 117 0.19 2.71 4.47
C ASP A 117 0.47 1.30 3.91
N GLY A 118 1.16 0.45 4.68
CA GLY A 118 1.55 -0.89 4.26
C GLY A 118 1.15 -2.01 5.24
N LEU A 119 1.10 -3.22 4.70
CA LEU A 119 0.92 -4.48 5.44
C LEU A 119 1.92 -5.52 4.93
N LEU A 120 2.40 -6.34 5.85
CA LEU A 120 3.21 -7.51 5.54
C LEU A 120 2.47 -8.76 6.02
N VAL A 121 2.41 -9.79 5.18
CA VAL A 121 1.72 -11.05 5.50
C VAL A 121 2.67 -12.22 5.20
N ASP A 122 2.82 -13.15 6.15
CA ASP A 122 3.57 -14.39 5.92
C ASP A 122 2.68 -15.40 5.19
N VAL A 123 3.01 -15.67 3.94
CA VAL A 123 2.26 -16.58 3.05
C VAL A 123 3.00 -17.89 2.78
N THR A 124 4.08 -18.16 3.51
CA THR A 124 4.97 -19.33 3.33
C THR A 124 4.22 -20.66 3.25
N ALA A 125 3.23 -20.84 4.13
CA ALA A 125 2.54 -22.11 4.26
C ALA A 125 1.18 -22.16 3.56
N VAL A 126 0.69 -21.05 2.99
CA VAL A 126 -0.71 -20.93 2.59
C VAL A 126 -0.93 -20.74 1.08
N ALA A 127 0.08 -20.34 0.32
CA ALA A 127 -0.08 -20.04 -1.10
C ALA A 127 -0.72 -21.20 -1.90
N HIS A 128 -0.44 -22.45 -1.52
CA HIS A 128 -1.03 -23.64 -2.16
C HIS A 128 -2.56 -23.73 -2.00
N LEU A 129 -3.11 -23.17 -0.92
CA LEU A 129 -4.57 -23.16 -0.67
C LEU A 129 -5.32 -22.27 -1.68
N PHE A 130 -4.61 -21.29 -2.25
CA PHE A 130 -5.12 -20.40 -3.29
C PHE A 130 -4.82 -20.91 -4.71
N GLY A 131 -4.07 -22.03 -4.82
CA GLY A 131 -3.60 -22.56 -6.11
C GLY A 131 -2.36 -21.86 -6.63
N GLY A 132 -1.51 -21.36 -5.71
CA GLY A 132 -0.22 -20.74 -5.96
C GLY A 132 -0.20 -19.23 -5.73
N GLU A 133 1.01 -18.65 -5.71
CA GLU A 133 1.23 -17.23 -5.37
C GLU A 133 0.58 -16.26 -6.35
N ASN A 134 0.54 -16.58 -7.65
CA ASN A 134 -0.13 -15.74 -8.63
C ASN A 134 -1.64 -15.61 -8.35
N ARG A 135 -2.29 -16.69 -7.98
CA ARG A 135 -3.72 -16.69 -7.65
C ARG A 135 -3.98 -16.01 -6.32
N LEU A 136 -3.09 -16.20 -5.34
CA LEU A 136 -3.14 -15.49 -4.07
C LEU A 136 -3.07 -13.97 -4.30
N LEU A 137 -2.12 -13.48 -5.10
CA LEU A 137 -2.02 -12.05 -5.44
C LEU A 137 -3.28 -11.53 -6.12
N ALA A 138 -3.81 -12.28 -7.08
CA ALA A 138 -5.05 -11.91 -7.76
C ALA A 138 -6.24 -11.81 -6.79
N ASP A 139 -6.37 -12.75 -5.83
CA ASP A 139 -7.39 -12.72 -4.79
C ASP A 139 -7.22 -11.49 -3.88
N VAL A 140 -5.99 -11.20 -3.45
CA VAL A 140 -5.67 -10.00 -2.67
C VAL A 140 -6.10 -8.74 -3.41
N GLN A 141 -5.61 -8.54 -4.62
CA GLN A 141 -5.89 -7.35 -5.43
C GLN A 141 -7.39 -7.18 -5.68
N GLN A 142 -8.09 -8.27 -6.00
CA GLN A 142 -9.54 -8.25 -6.20
C GLN A 142 -10.30 -7.89 -4.93
N ALA A 143 -9.89 -8.45 -3.78
CA ALA A 143 -10.54 -8.21 -2.50
C ALA A 143 -10.39 -6.76 -2.03
N PHE A 144 -9.24 -6.13 -2.27
CA PHE A 144 -9.02 -4.70 -2.01
C PHE A 144 -9.79 -3.82 -3.01
N ALA A 145 -9.77 -4.16 -4.30
CA ALA A 145 -10.54 -3.44 -5.32
C ALA A 145 -12.05 -3.41 -5.05
N GLN A 146 -12.63 -4.53 -4.56
CA GLN A 146 -14.03 -4.59 -4.12
C GLN A 146 -14.35 -3.61 -2.99
N ARG A 147 -13.35 -3.26 -2.18
CA ARG A 147 -13.43 -2.25 -1.11
C ARG A 147 -13.08 -0.84 -1.58
N LYS A 148 -12.82 -0.66 -2.88
CA LYS A 148 -12.38 0.61 -3.49
C LYS A 148 -11.06 1.12 -2.90
N LEU A 149 -10.18 0.21 -2.47
CA LEU A 149 -8.85 0.51 -1.98
C LEU A 149 -7.84 0.17 -3.08
N ALA A 150 -7.03 1.15 -3.45
CA ALA A 150 -5.93 0.95 -4.38
C ALA A 150 -4.76 0.28 -3.67
N VAL A 151 -4.26 -0.83 -4.22
CA VAL A 151 -3.10 -1.54 -3.66
C VAL A 151 -2.08 -1.85 -4.73
N ARG A 152 -0.83 -1.98 -4.28
CA ARG A 152 0.25 -2.64 -5.02
C ARG A 152 0.80 -3.76 -4.16
N THR A 153 1.18 -4.85 -4.79
CA THR A 153 1.52 -6.09 -4.09
C THR A 153 2.81 -6.69 -4.63
N ALA A 154 3.55 -7.36 -3.76
CA ALA A 154 4.68 -8.20 -4.20
C ALA A 154 4.90 -9.34 -3.21
N ILE A 155 5.47 -10.46 -3.68
CA ILE A 155 5.89 -11.57 -2.84
C ILE A 155 7.39 -11.81 -3.03
N ALA A 156 8.12 -11.89 -1.92
CA ALA A 156 9.55 -12.19 -1.91
C ALA A 156 9.94 -12.98 -0.64
N PRO A 157 11.15 -13.56 -0.59
CA PRO A 157 11.63 -14.29 0.58
C PRO A 157 11.84 -13.44 1.84
N THR A 158 12.00 -12.13 1.70
CA THR A 158 12.21 -11.21 2.82
C THR A 158 11.22 -10.06 2.80
N ALA A 159 10.90 -9.53 3.98
CA ALA A 159 10.01 -8.37 4.11
C ALA A 159 10.54 -7.14 3.33
N GLY A 160 11.85 -6.84 3.45
CA GLY A 160 12.45 -5.71 2.75
C GLY A 160 12.41 -5.84 1.22
N ALA A 161 12.65 -7.03 0.67
CA ALA A 161 12.54 -7.26 -0.77
C ALA A 161 11.08 -7.14 -1.25
N ALA A 162 10.12 -7.74 -0.52
CA ALA A 162 8.70 -7.63 -0.83
C ALA A 162 8.23 -6.17 -0.78
N TRP A 163 8.66 -5.43 0.24
CA TRP A 163 8.39 -4.01 0.41
C TRP A 163 8.92 -3.19 -0.78
N ALA A 164 10.20 -3.32 -1.10
CA ALA A 164 10.83 -2.58 -2.18
C ALA A 164 10.15 -2.84 -3.54
N LEU A 165 9.80 -4.09 -3.80
CA LEU A 165 9.09 -4.48 -5.02
C LEU A 165 7.66 -3.93 -5.07
N ALA A 166 6.92 -3.93 -3.96
CA ALA A 166 5.57 -3.37 -3.91
C ALA A 166 5.58 -1.85 -4.13
N HIS A 167 6.58 -1.15 -3.57
CA HIS A 167 6.69 0.31 -3.66
C HIS A 167 7.24 0.78 -5.01
N HIS A 168 8.31 0.15 -5.50
CA HIS A 168 9.10 0.66 -6.62
C HIS A 168 9.15 -0.28 -7.82
N GLY A 169 8.84 -1.57 -7.65
CA GLY A 169 8.88 -2.57 -8.71
C GLY A 169 7.60 -2.63 -9.54
N ARG A 170 7.48 -3.72 -10.30
CA ARG A 170 6.25 -4.04 -11.00
C ARG A 170 5.18 -4.52 -10.00
N ASP A 171 3.96 -4.00 -10.10
CA ASP A 171 2.84 -4.53 -9.30
C ASP A 171 2.59 -6.01 -9.58
N GLY A 172 2.35 -6.77 -8.52
CA GLY A 172 2.19 -8.22 -8.61
C GLY A 172 3.50 -8.99 -8.80
N ALA A 173 4.67 -8.39 -8.50
CA ALA A 173 5.95 -9.05 -8.62
C ALA A 173 6.06 -10.23 -7.66
N ILE A 174 6.52 -11.39 -8.17
CA ILE A 174 6.86 -12.58 -7.40
C ILE A 174 8.30 -12.92 -7.70
N VAL A 175 9.15 -12.89 -6.68
CA VAL A 175 10.59 -13.13 -6.82
C VAL A 175 11.02 -14.25 -5.87
N GLU A 176 11.79 -15.20 -6.40
CA GLU A 176 12.36 -16.34 -5.67
C GLU A 176 13.87 -16.41 -5.84
N GLY A 177 14.57 -16.78 -4.76
CA GLY A 177 16.01 -16.96 -4.77
C GLY A 177 16.82 -15.67 -4.72
N ALA A 178 18.03 -15.74 -4.22
CA ALA A 178 18.90 -14.58 -3.96
C ALA A 178 19.27 -13.82 -5.23
N GLU A 179 19.66 -14.51 -6.29
CA GLU A 179 20.07 -13.87 -7.55
C GLU A 179 18.92 -13.13 -8.25
N ALA A 180 17.68 -13.68 -8.16
CA ALA A 180 16.52 -13.03 -8.74
C ALA A 180 16.12 -11.78 -7.94
N ILE A 181 16.29 -11.82 -6.61
CA ILE A 181 16.07 -10.66 -5.74
C ILE A 181 17.09 -9.57 -6.08
N GLU A 182 18.38 -9.90 -6.16
CA GLU A 182 19.45 -8.95 -6.47
C GLU A 182 19.16 -8.23 -7.81
N ARG A 183 18.84 -8.97 -8.85
CA ARG A 183 18.47 -8.41 -10.15
C ARG A 183 17.24 -7.50 -10.05
N ALA A 184 16.16 -8.00 -9.42
CA ALA A 184 14.92 -7.25 -9.32
C ALA A 184 15.05 -5.96 -8.48
N LEU A 185 15.96 -5.94 -7.49
CA LEU A 185 16.24 -4.74 -6.69
C LEU A 185 17.21 -3.79 -7.39
N SER A 186 18.16 -4.31 -8.18
CA SER A 186 19.12 -3.47 -8.93
C SER A 186 18.42 -2.65 -10.03
N ASP A 187 17.30 -3.12 -10.54
CA ASP A 187 16.50 -2.44 -11.56
C ASP A 187 15.57 -1.35 -10.98
N LEU A 188 15.50 -1.23 -9.63
CA LEU A 188 14.64 -0.24 -8.99
C LEU A 188 15.28 1.16 -9.05
N PRO A 189 14.46 2.22 -9.20
CA PRO A 189 14.98 3.59 -9.16
C PRO A 189 15.59 3.89 -7.79
N VAL A 190 16.79 4.46 -7.79
CA VAL A 190 17.44 4.99 -6.58
C VAL A 190 16.72 6.29 -6.24
N ALA A 191 16.14 6.38 -5.05
CA ALA A 191 15.42 7.57 -4.56
C ALA A 191 16.40 8.65 -4.08
#